data_21b17f696ecbebc8a611b017b9782945
#
_entry.id   21b17f696ecbebc8a611b017b9782945
#
_cell.length_a   1.000
_cell.length_b   1.000
_cell.length_c   1.000
_cell.angle_alpha   90.00
_cell.angle_beta   90.00
_cell.angle_gamma   90.00
#
_symmetry.space_group_name_H-M   'P 1'
#
loop_
_entity.id
_entity.type
_entity.pdbx_description
1 polymer ?
#
loop_
_entity_poly.entity_id
_entity_poly.type
_entity_poly.pdbx_seq_one_letter_code
_entity_poly.pdbx_strand_id
1 'polypeptide(L)'
;MERLALIARLKPDAQARAEELVSKGPPFDLEDSGFVRHSVFLSATEVVFLFEAHEVEWLVSALVEDPFQWMVADALDAWRPLIEEHPRIAREQFSWEADDPAAGGPE
;
A
#
# COMPACT_ATOMS: atom_id res chain seq x y z
N MET A 1 -3.41 14.87 7.42
CA MET A 1 -3.10 13.84 6.40
C MET A 1 -3.19 12.49 7.08
N GLU A 2 -3.96 11.61 6.51
CA GLU A 2 -4.20 10.29 7.10
C GLU A 2 -3.38 9.23 6.42
N ARG A 3 -2.97 8.21 7.17
CA ARG A 3 -2.26 7.06 6.64
C ARG A 3 -3.00 5.79 6.97
N LEU A 4 -2.90 4.83 6.06
CA LEU A 4 -3.59 3.56 6.21
C LEU A 4 -2.79 2.48 5.48
N ALA A 5 -2.77 1.29 6.05
CA ALA A 5 -2.04 0.18 5.45
C ALA A 5 -2.99 -0.95 5.02
N LEU A 6 -2.63 -1.60 3.94
CA LEU A 6 -3.22 -2.87 3.54
C LEU A 6 -2.16 -3.94 3.73
N ILE A 7 -2.50 -5.00 4.43
CA ILE A 7 -1.57 -6.09 4.73
C ILE A 7 -2.11 -7.38 4.14
N ALA A 8 -1.25 -8.10 3.43
CA ALA A 8 -1.61 -9.40 2.89
C ALA A 8 -0.48 -10.39 3.12
N ARG A 9 -0.85 -11.64 3.41
CA ARG A 9 0.13 -12.71 3.55
C ARG A 9 0.48 -13.26 2.18
N LEU A 10 1.77 -13.42 1.94
CA LEU A 10 2.25 -14.00 0.69
C LEU A 10 2.17 -15.51 0.76
N LYS A 11 1.87 -16.13 -0.39
CA LYS A 11 1.97 -17.58 -0.53
C LYS A 11 3.43 -17.99 -0.46
N PRO A 12 3.72 -19.24 -0.05
CA PRO A 12 5.08 -19.74 -0.08
C PRO A 12 5.69 -19.56 -1.47
N ASP A 13 6.95 -19.15 -1.50
CA ASP A 13 7.73 -18.97 -2.71
C ASP A 13 7.24 -17.82 -3.62
N ALA A 14 6.37 -16.94 -3.11
CA ALA A 14 5.88 -15.81 -3.90
C ALA A 14 6.76 -14.57 -3.79
N GLN A 15 7.73 -14.54 -2.89
CA GLN A 15 8.51 -13.33 -2.63
C GLN A 15 9.22 -12.78 -3.88
N ALA A 16 9.85 -13.64 -4.66
CA ALA A 16 10.58 -13.18 -5.85
C ALA A 16 9.64 -12.53 -6.86
N ARG A 17 8.45 -13.11 -7.07
CA ARG A 17 7.47 -12.54 -7.97
C ARG A 17 6.90 -11.24 -7.42
N ALA A 18 6.73 -11.17 -6.11
CA ALA A 18 6.28 -9.94 -5.45
C ALA A 18 7.30 -8.82 -5.64
N GLU A 19 8.58 -9.11 -5.48
CA GLU A 19 9.63 -8.13 -5.71
C GLU A 19 9.61 -7.62 -7.14
N GLU A 20 9.35 -8.51 -8.09
CA GLU A 20 9.25 -8.14 -9.49
C GLU A 20 8.07 -7.19 -9.74
N LEU A 21 6.92 -7.48 -9.13
CA LEU A 21 5.76 -6.59 -9.26
C LEU A 21 6.01 -5.23 -8.65
N VAL A 22 6.65 -5.18 -7.48
CA VAL A 22 6.97 -3.91 -6.83
C VAL A 22 7.91 -3.09 -7.69
N SER A 23 8.90 -3.74 -8.33
CA SER A 23 9.88 -3.02 -9.15
C SER A 23 9.26 -2.40 -10.39
N LYS A 24 8.15 -2.94 -10.87
CA LYS A 24 7.43 -2.37 -12.01
C LYS A 24 6.60 -1.15 -11.65
N GLY A 25 6.41 -0.91 -10.35
CA GLY A 25 5.56 0.17 -9.88
C GLY A 25 4.08 -0.18 -9.91
N PRO A 26 3.23 0.70 -9.40
CA PRO A 26 1.79 0.45 -9.38
C PRO A 26 1.21 0.50 -10.80
N PRO A 27 0.17 -0.30 -11.07
CA PRO A 27 -0.47 -0.31 -12.38
C PRO A 27 -1.46 0.83 -12.57
N PHE A 28 -1.38 1.88 -11.78
CA PHE A 28 -2.24 3.04 -11.89
C PHE A 28 -1.41 4.31 -11.74
N ASP A 29 -1.97 5.42 -12.22
CA ASP A 29 -1.31 6.71 -12.15
C ASP A 29 -1.43 7.28 -10.75
N LEU A 30 -0.32 7.35 -10.03
CA LEU A 30 -0.29 7.88 -8.69
C LEU A 30 -0.70 9.35 -8.62
N GLU A 31 -0.36 10.12 -9.64
CA GLU A 31 -0.71 11.55 -9.66
C GLU A 31 -2.21 11.79 -9.71
N ASP A 32 -2.94 10.91 -10.37
CA ASP A 32 -4.39 11.03 -10.50
C ASP A 32 -5.15 10.23 -9.44
N SER A 33 -4.44 9.52 -8.57
CA SER A 33 -5.09 8.62 -7.63
C SER A 33 -5.71 9.32 -6.42
N GLY A 34 -5.25 10.51 -6.10
CA GLY A 34 -5.64 11.19 -4.87
C GLY A 34 -4.73 10.88 -3.69
N PHE A 35 -3.80 9.96 -3.85
CA PHE A 35 -2.83 9.65 -2.80
C PHE A 35 -1.67 10.64 -2.84
N VAL A 36 -1.23 11.03 -1.66
CA VAL A 36 -0.08 11.92 -1.49
C VAL A 36 1.20 11.11 -1.42
N ARG A 37 1.12 9.92 -0.84
CA ARG A 37 2.25 9.00 -0.74
C ARG A 37 1.76 7.56 -0.79
N HIS A 38 2.55 6.74 -1.43
CA HIS A 38 2.31 5.30 -1.47
C HIS A 38 3.64 4.60 -1.30
N SER A 39 3.68 3.65 -0.38
CA SER A 39 4.89 2.86 -0.12
C SER A 39 4.51 1.39 -0.05
N VAL A 40 5.45 0.54 -0.43
CA VAL A 40 5.25 -0.90 -0.35
C VAL A 40 6.39 -1.49 0.46
N PHE A 41 6.05 -2.25 1.48
CA PHE A 41 7.01 -2.97 2.31
C PHE A 41 6.83 -4.46 2.07
N LEU A 42 7.93 -5.15 1.90
CA LEU A 42 7.90 -6.56 1.56
C LEU A 42 8.80 -7.34 2.50
N SER A 43 8.25 -8.39 3.10
CA SER A 43 9.03 -9.36 3.86
C SER A 43 8.93 -10.70 3.16
N ALA A 44 9.58 -11.72 3.73
CA ALA A 44 9.49 -13.07 3.16
C ALA A 44 8.06 -13.62 3.19
N THR A 45 7.24 -13.13 4.10
CA THR A 45 5.91 -13.70 4.35
C THR A 45 4.75 -12.74 4.15
N GLU A 46 5.02 -11.43 4.03
CA GLU A 46 3.95 -10.45 3.96
C GLU A 46 4.29 -9.29 3.03
N VAL A 47 3.25 -8.69 2.49
CA VAL A 47 3.36 -7.42 1.77
C VAL A 47 2.48 -6.40 2.47
N VAL A 48 3.00 -5.17 2.61
CA VAL A 48 2.27 -4.06 3.21
C VAL A 48 2.23 -2.92 2.22
N PHE A 49 1.03 -2.47 1.90
CA PHE A 49 0.82 -1.30 1.05
C PHE A 49 0.41 -0.14 1.95
N LEU A 50 1.24 0.89 2.01
CA LEU A 50 0.97 2.08 2.81
C LEU A 50 0.47 3.19 1.91
N PHE A 51 -0.64 3.81 2.30
CA PHE A 51 -1.25 4.91 1.57
C PHE A 51 -1.40 6.11 2.48
N GLU A 52 -1.13 7.28 1.94
CA GLU A 52 -1.29 8.54 2.65
C GLU A 52 -2.09 9.50 1.78
N ALA A 53 -3.16 10.07 2.33
CA ALA A 53 -4.03 10.99 1.64
C ALA A 53 -4.87 11.78 2.64
N HIS A 54 -5.58 12.81 2.16
CA HIS A 54 -6.47 13.57 3.02
C HIS A 54 -7.68 12.74 3.45
N GLU A 55 -8.21 11.92 2.58
CA GLU A 55 -9.33 11.04 2.86
C GLU A 55 -8.96 9.60 2.56
N VAL A 56 -7.88 9.14 3.19
CA VAL A 56 -7.27 7.86 2.85
C VAL A 56 -8.22 6.69 3.07
N GLU A 57 -9.01 6.73 4.12
CA GLU A 57 -9.92 5.62 4.41
C GLU A 57 -10.95 5.44 3.32
N TRP A 58 -11.51 6.54 2.82
CA TRP A 58 -12.46 6.48 1.73
C TRP A 58 -11.81 5.95 0.46
N LEU A 59 -10.62 6.44 0.14
CA LEU A 59 -9.92 6.00 -1.07
C LEU A 59 -9.56 4.52 -1.00
N VAL A 60 -9.04 4.07 0.13
CA VAL A 60 -8.64 2.67 0.28
C VAL A 60 -9.84 1.75 0.34
N SER A 61 -10.91 2.17 1.00
CA SER A 61 -12.15 1.38 1.02
C SER A 61 -12.71 1.21 -0.39
N ALA A 62 -12.66 2.25 -1.20
CA ALA A 62 -13.08 2.16 -2.59
C ALA A 62 -12.22 1.16 -3.35
N LEU A 63 -10.91 1.12 -3.08
CA LEU A 63 -10.01 0.16 -3.71
C LEU A 63 -10.33 -1.28 -3.33
N VAL A 64 -10.69 -1.51 -2.07
CA VAL A 64 -10.91 -2.86 -1.56
C VAL A 64 -12.34 -3.34 -1.81
N GLU A 65 -13.31 -2.45 -1.65
CA GLU A 65 -14.71 -2.82 -1.67
C GLU A 65 -15.38 -2.69 -3.04
N ASP A 66 -14.76 -1.92 -3.94
CA ASP A 66 -15.30 -1.75 -5.29
C ASP A 66 -14.32 -2.27 -6.34
N PRO A 67 -14.28 -3.60 -6.50
CA PRO A 67 -13.37 -4.20 -7.48
C PRO A 67 -13.76 -3.89 -8.93
N PHE A 68 -14.86 -3.20 -9.14
CA PHE A 68 -15.30 -2.81 -10.48
C PHE A 68 -14.63 -1.54 -10.97
N GLN A 69 -13.93 -0.82 -10.11
CA GLN A 69 -13.07 0.26 -10.57
C GLN A 69 -11.89 -0.39 -11.29
N TRP A 70 -11.84 -0.15 -12.58
CA TRP A 70 -10.88 -0.84 -13.46
C TRP A 70 -9.42 -0.75 -13.01
N MET A 71 -9.03 0.40 -12.46
CA MET A 71 -7.66 0.59 -11.98
C MET A 71 -7.30 -0.40 -10.87
N VAL A 72 -8.27 -0.69 -10.04
CA VAL A 72 -8.08 -1.54 -8.87
C VAL A 72 -8.12 -3.00 -9.25
N ALA A 73 -8.98 -3.33 -10.20
CA ALA A 73 -9.08 -4.71 -10.68
C ALA A 73 -7.73 -5.19 -11.21
N ASP A 74 -7.06 -4.37 -12.01
CA ASP A 74 -5.76 -4.73 -12.55
C ASP A 74 -4.71 -4.89 -11.47
N ALA A 75 -4.71 -3.99 -10.48
CA ALA A 75 -3.77 -4.08 -9.37
C ALA A 75 -3.99 -5.35 -8.56
N LEU A 76 -5.25 -5.64 -8.22
CA LEU A 76 -5.58 -6.82 -7.44
C LEU A 76 -5.33 -8.10 -8.21
N ASP A 77 -5.60 -8.10 -9.52
CA ASP A 77 -5.36 -9.27 -10.35
C ASP A 77 -3.89 -9.63 -10.42
N ALA A 78 -3.00 -8.65 -10.45
CA ALA A 78 -1.57 -8.91 -10.45
C ALA A 78 -1.12 -9.57 -9.15
N TRP A 79 -1.71 -9.18 -8.02
CA TRP A 79 -1.32 -9.70 -6.71
C TRP A 79 -2.08 -10.93 -6.25
N ARG A 80 -3.30 -11.15 -6.78
CA ARG A 80 -4.15 -12.25 -6.35
C ARG A 80 -3.46 -13.60 -6.34
N PRO A 81 -2.69 -13.98 -7.38
CA PRO A 81 -2.01 -15.26 -7.35
C PRO A 81 -0.91 -15.38 -6.31
N LEU A 82 -0.47 -14.27 -5.74
CA LEU A 82 0.67 -14.24 -4.82
C LEU A 82 0.27 -14.17 -3.36
N ILE A 83 -0.98 -13.83 -3.05
CA ILE A 83 -1.44 -13.66 -1.69
C ILE A 83 -2.41 -14.78 -1.29
N GLU A 84 -2.38 -15.14 0.00
CA GLU A 84 -3.23 -16.23 0.50
C GLU A 84 -4.68 -15.82 0.71
N GLU A 85 -4.91 -14.52 0.97
CA GLU A 85 -6.23 -14.02 1.25
C GLU A 85 -6.31 -12.54 0.86
N HIS A 86 -7.51 -11.97 0.93
CA HIS A 86 -7.68 -10.55 0.65
C HIS A 86 -6.83 -9.70 1.60
N PRO A 87 -6.30 -8.57 1.13
CA PRO A 87 -5.62 -7.64 2.00
C PRO A 87 -6.55 -7.17 3.13
N ARG A 88 -5.96 -7.00 4.29
CA ARG A 88 -6.68 -6.49 5.46
C ARG A 88 -6.27 -5.05 5.71
N ILE A 89 -7.23 -4.25 6.13
CA ILE A 89 -6.97 -2.85 6.45
C ILE A 89 -6.43 -2.76 7.88
N ALA A 90 -5.29 -2.07 8.01
CA ALA A 90 -4.72 -1.76 9.32
C ALA A 90 -4.64 -0.25 9.46
N ARG A 91 -5.27 0.26 10.50
CA ARG A 91 -5.33 1.69 10.76
C ARG A 91 -4.21 2.13 11.67
N GLU A 92 -3.68 3.33 11.39
CA GLU A 92 -2.63 3.89 12.22
C GLU A 92 -3.14 4.14 13.63
N GLN A 93 -2.43 3.60 14.62
CA GLN A 93 -2.79 3.77 16.03
C GLN A 93 -1.92 4.78 16.73
N PHE A 94 -0.71 5.01 16.22
CA PHE A 94 0.24 5.93 16.81
C PHE A 94 1.18 6.44 15.72
N SER A 95 1.51 7.71 15.81
CA SER A 95 2.46 8.33 14.91
C SER A 95 3.27 9.35 15.68
N TRP A 96 4.55 9.38 15.43
CA TRP A 96 5.44 10.39 15.98
C TRP A 96 6.29 10.95 14.84
N GLU A 97 6.47 12.23 14.83
CA GLU A 97 7.26 12.89 13.83
C GLU A 97 8.11 13.96 14.50
N ALA A 98 9.39 13.97 14.20
CA ALA A 98 10.26 14.99 14.72
C ALA A 98 9.91 16.34 14.10
N ASP A 99 9.97 17.39 14.90
CA ASP A 99 9.79 18.74 14.38
C ASP A 99 10.96 19.07 13.46
N ASP A 100 10.65 19.36 12.19
CA ASP A 100 11.65 19.76 11.22
C ASP A 100 12.88 18.85 11.23
N PRO A 101 12.75 17.60 10.78
CA PRO A 101 13.86 16.65 10.82
C PRO A 101 15.09 17.13 10.07
N ALA A 102 14.92 17.98 9.05
CA ALA A 102 16.02 18.47 8.26
C ALA A 102 16.84 19.52 8.98
N ALA A 103 16.18 20.42 9.73
CA ALA A 103 16.85 21.47 10.49
C ALA A 103 17.13 21.02 11.91
N GLY A 104 16.27 20.14 12.44
CA GLY A 104 16.43 19.60 13.76
C GLY A 104 17.43 18.49 13.84
N GLY A 105 18.10 18.23 12.74
CA GLY A 105 19.13 17.22 12.70
C GLY A 105 20.11 17.41 13.83
N PRO A 106 21.05 16.50 14.00
CA PRO A 106 21.81 16.41 15.25
C PRO A 106 22.39 17.77 15.62
N GLU A 107 21.79 18.35 16.52
CA GLU A 107 22.22 19.63 17.02
C GLU A 107 23.59 19.51 17.63
#